data_bcd8eb5512d8e2a2d0b2f04b1e980806
#
_entry.id   bcd8eb5512d8e2a2d0b2f04b1e980806
#
_cell.length_a   1.000
_cell.length_b   1.000
_cell.length_c   1.000
_cell.angle_alpha   90.00
_cell.angle_beta   90.00
_cell.angle_gamma   90.00
#
_symmetry.space_group_name_H-M   'P 1'
#
loop_
_entity.id
_entity.type
_entity.pdbx_description
1 polymer ?
#
loop_
_entity_poly.entity_id
_entity_poly.type
_entity_poly.pdbx_seq_one_letter_code
_entity_poly.pdbx_strand_id
1 'polypeptide(L)'
;SYSPLAKADDGRPIGQFKVWTNATEKDPEWISDISVLFRNPPNVFSFGRNYIAAVNASREKKNLPPLTEAEEDRVNSNILNLLGLRNYDLPTVAINNNASEEDVAEIFVRVNSGGQKLNETNFIETLLAVYDNDVHHKISEFCEAACLPQDKSAYNLIIKPEPAHLIRAAVAVGFDRARLKYAYMLMRGRDLKTGVTSKETQAENLEKFRNAMEQVTNLNNWHAFLNLFPAAGYLNDTLVTAENAVVYSYALYLIGKYKFKVPELQLRRAMTRYIFTVTVNSTYSGSSETIFEGQLNDLKERKAADDFLTYLDEFIATRLTESYFTVTLPAELRTSKTTSPTWCAFVASQNVLGAQVWLSTTPLLSLLNVGSSGTKRAYDKHHIFPKNYLKSIGIKKEVDYNQIANYIFLDYQTNIDILDQAPAEYAPHFRQKLGEDAFRRSCEINAIPPDFETLSYEDFLKARRELMAKTIRAAFEKLSADGVHRS
;
A
#
# COMPACT_ATOMS: atom_id res chain seq x y z
N SER A 1 19.96 -8.91 -14.08
CA SER A 1 21.34 -9.25 -13.59
C SER A 1 21.32 -10.52 -12.74
N TYR A 2 22.39 -11.30 -12.80
CA TYR A 2 22.57 -12.54 -12.02
C TYR A 2 23.97 -12.60 -11.42
N SER A 3 24.08 -12.93 -10.12
CA SER A 3 25.36 -13.21 -9.48
C SER A 3 25.44 -14.69 -9.10
N PRO A 4 26.35 -15.46 -9.73
CA PRO A 4 26.56 -16.86 -9.36
C PRO A 4 27.28 -17.02 -8.01
N LEU A 5 27.86 -15.94 -7.48
CA LEU A 5 28.58 -15.93 -6.20
C LEU A 5 27.65 -15.62 -5.01
N ALA A 6 26.66 -14.75 -5.22
CA ALA A 6 25.72 -14.34 -4.17
C ALA A 6 24.83 -15.51 -3.70
N LYS A 7 24.33 -15.40 -2.46
CA LYS A 7 23.31 -16.31 -1.95
C LYS A 7 21.92 -15.81 -2.38
N ALA A 8 21.01 -16.74 -2.65
CA ALA A 8 19.60 -16.42 -2.85
C ALA A 8 18.98 -15.82 -1.58
N ASP A 9 17.80 -15.20 -1.71
CA ASP A 9 17.13 -14.51 -0.59
C ASP A 9 16.81 -15.45 0.59
N ASP A 10 16.67 -16.75 0.33
CA ASP A 10 16.49 -17.80 1.35
C ASP A 10 17.82 -18.35 1.92
N GLY A 11 18.94 -17.74 1.55
CA GLY A 11 20.29 -18.08 2.02
C GLY A 11 20.96 -19.25 1.30
N ARG A 12 20.30 -19.91 0.34
CA ARG A 12 20.89 -21.02 -0.44
C ARG A 12 22.00 -20.52 -1.36
N PRO A 13 23.08 -21.26 -1.54
CA PRO A 13 24.23 -20.86 -2.35
C PRO A 13 24.03 -21.15 -3.86
N ILE A 14 22.87 -20.83 -4.40
CA ILE A 14 22.45 -21.09 -5.80
C ILE A 14 22.55 -19.88 -6.73
N GLY A 15 23.17 -18.80 -6.27
CA GLY A 15 23.19 -17.52 -6.97
C GLY A 15 21.94 -16.68 -6.70
N GLN A 16 21.99 -15.42 -7.10
CA GLN A 16 20.90 -14.45 -6.89
C GLN A 16 20.58 -13.69 -8.17
N PHE A 17 19.28 -13.50 -8.43
CA PHE A 17 18.80 -12.60 -9.46
C PHE A 17 18.45 -11.23 -8.87
N LYS A 18 18.77 -10.15 -9.58
CA LYS A 18 18.33 -8.80 -9.26
C LYS A 18 17.90 -8.05 -10.52
N VAL A 19 17.03 -7.06 -10.36
CA VAL A 19 16.73 -6.12 -11.42
C VAL A 19 18.02 -5.41 -11.81
N TRP A 20 18.20 -5.17 -13.12
CA TRP A 20 19.36 -4.44 -13.64
C TRP A 20 19.38 -3.00 -13.09
N THR A 21 20.55 -2.56 -12.70
CA THR A 21 20.83 -1.18 -12.26
C THR A 21 22.25 -0.79 -12.70
N ASN A 22 22.56 0.50 -12.77
CA ASN A 22 23.92 0.97 -13.03
C ASN A 22 24.94 0.45 -11.98
N ALA A 23 24.48 0.10 -10.79
CA ALA A 23 25.34 -0.48 -9.76
C ALA A 23 25.67 -1.94 -10.08
N THR A 24 24.68 -2.77 -10.47
CA THR A 24 24.90 -4.17 -10.85
C THR A 24 25.66 -4.28 -12.20
N GLU A 25 25.60 -3.28 -13.06
CA GLU A 25 26.37 -3.24 -14.30
C GLU A 25 27.87 -3.03 -14.06
N LYS A 26 28.22 -2.20 -13.07
CA LYS A 26 29.62 -1.85 -12.75
C LYS A 26 30.27 -2.81 -11.76
N ASP A 27 29.51 -3.69 -11.15
CA ASP A 27 30.00 -4.65 -10.17
C ASP A 27 30.33 -5.98 -10.84
N PRO A 28 31.63 -6.39 -10.88
CA PRO A 28 32.06 -7.64 -11.53
C PRO A 28 31.44 -8.92 -10.93
N GLU A 29 30.89 -8.85 -9.71
CA GLU A 29 30.16 -9.98 -9.12
C GLU A 29 28.79 -10.23 -9.79
N TRP A 30 28.34 -9.32 -10.68
CA TRP A 30 27.08 -9.44 -11.38
C TRP A 30 27.27 -9.61 -12.87
N ILE A 31 26.64 -10.63 -13.45
CA ILE A 31 26.43 -10.75 -14.88
C ILE A 31 25.23 -9.84 -15.20
N SER A 32 25.52 -8.66 -15.75
CA SER A 32 24.51 -7.61 -15.96
C SER A 32 23.40 -8.03 -16.92
N ASP A 33 23.77 -8.69 -18.03
CA ASP A 33 22.84 -9.27 -19.00
C ASP A 33 23.07 -10.79 -19.11
N ILE A 34 22.15 -11.57 -18.54
CA ILE A 34 22.21 -13.04 -18.60
C ILE A 34 21.97 -13.58 -20.02
N SER A 35 21.41 -12.79 -20.93
CA SER A 35 21.13 -13.24 -22.29
C SER A 35 22.39 -13.59 -23.08
N VAL A 36 23.54 -13.05 -22.68
CA VAL A 36 24.86 -13.41 -23.27
C VAL A 36 25.18 -14.90 -23.13
N LEU A 37 24.65 -15.55 -22.10
CA LEU A 37 24.81 -16.98 -21.87
C LEU A 37 23.94 -17.85 -22.79
N PHE A 38 22.84 -17.28 -23.34
CA PHE A 38 21.83 -18.01 -24.09
C PHE A 38 21.84 -17.70 -25.60
N ARG A 39 22.17 -16.50 -26.01
CA ARG A 39 22.19 -16.11 -27.45
C ARG A 39 23.37 -16.73 -28.21
N ASN A 40 24.57 -16.65 -27.65
CA ASN A 40 25.77 -17.28 -28.16
C ASN A 40 26.47 -17.95 -26.97
N PRO A 41 26.11 -19.21 -26.64
CA PRO A 41 26.64 -19.83 -25.45
C PRO A 41 28.17 -19.86 -25.52
N PRO A 42 28.85 -19.13 -24.64
CA PRO A 42 30.30 -19.17 -24.58
C PRO A 42 30.75 -20.58 -24.12
N ASN A 43 31.99 -20.92 -24.39
CA ASN A 43 32.59 -22.06 -23.69
C ASN A 43 32.48 -21.75 -22.18
N VAL A 44 31.70 -22.56 -21.46
CA VAL A 44 31.38 -22.35 -20.04
C VAL A 44 32.61 -22.22 -19.18
N PHE A 45 33.66 -23.05 -19.47
CA PHE A 45 34.92 -23.00 -18.74
C PHE A 45 35.72 -21.71 -18.97
N SER A 46 35.68 -21.16 -20.18
CA SER A 46 36.35 -19.89 -20.46
C SER A 46 35.53 -18.71 -19.88
N PHE A 47 34.20 -18.77 -19.91
CA PHE A 47 33.36 -17.76 -19.29
C PHE A 47 33.53 -17.72 -17.78
N GLY A 48 33.49 -18.90 -17.09
CA GLY A 48 33.68 -19.00 -15.65
C GLY A 48 35.06 -18.47 -15.22
N ARG A 49 36.13 -18.85 -15.95
CA ARG A 49 37.48 -18.30 -15.67
C ARG A 49 37.56 -16.79 -15.83
N ASN A 50 36.99 -16.23 -16.89
CA ASN A 50 36.98 -14.79 -17.10
C ASN A 50 36.21 -14.06 -16.01
N TYR A 51 35.05 -14.60 -15.59
CA TYR A 51 34.26 -14.06 -14.49
C TYR A 51 35.08 -14.08 -13.17
N ILE A 52 35.66 -15.24 -12.80
CA ILE A 52 36.49 -15.39 -11.60
C ILE A 52 37.67 -14.41 -11.62
N ALA A 53 38.33 -14.28 -12.77
CA ALA A 53 39.45 -13.34 -12.94
C ALA A 53 39.00 -11.88 -12.73
N ALA A 54 37.85 -11.49 -13.28
CA ALA A 54 37.33 -10.14 -13.11
C ALA A 54 36.93 -9.84 -11.66
N VAL A 55 36.30 -10.79 -10.97
CA VAL A 55 35.96 -10.68 -9.55
C VAL A 55 37.23 -10.57 -8.70
N ASN A 56 38.24 -11.45 -8.92
CA ASN A 56 39.49 -11.42 -8.17
C ASN A 56 40.25 -10.10 -8.38
N ALA A 57 40.32 -9.58 -9.61
CA ALA A 57 40.92 -8.28 -9.88
C ALA A 57 40.19 -7.11 -9.19
N SER A 58 38.88 -7.21 -9.02
CA SER A 58 38.10 -6.23 -8.25
C SER A 58 38.33 -6.34 -6.74
N ARG A 59 38.48 -7.58 -6.22
CA ARG A 59 38.77 -7.84 -4.81
C ARG A 59 40.18 -7.35 -4.43
N GLU A 60 41.17 -7.57 -5.30
CA GLU A 60 42.52 -7.06 -5.12
C GLU A 60 42.54 -5.52 -4.99
N LYS A 61 41.82 -4.80 -5.84
CA LYS A 61 41.70 -3.33 -5.73
C LYS A 61 41.05 -2.87 -4.43
N LYS A 62 40.27 -3.72 -3.79
CA LYS A 62 39.60 -3.48 -2.51
C LYS A 62 40.35 -4.03 -1.32
N ASN A 63 41.61 -4.54 -1.50
CA ASN A 63 42.41 -5.25 -0.50
C ASN A 63 41.69 -6.45 0.16
N LEU A 64 40.86 -7.16 -0.61
CA LEU A 64 40.17 -8.38 -0.19
C LEU A 64 40.91 -9.61 -0.73
N PRO A 65 40.88 -10.77 -0.02
CA PRO A 65 41.47 -12.00 -0.50
C PRO A 65 40.77 -12.47 -1.78
N PRO A 66 41.48 -13.19 -2.68
CA PRO A 66 40.88 -13.80 -3.85
C PRO A 66 39.80 -14.81 -3.45
N LEU A 67 38.97 -15.21 -4.42
CA LEU A 67 38.00 -16.28 -4.21
C LEU A 67 38.68 -17.57 -3.78
N THR A 68 38.09 -18.29 -2.85
CA THR A 68 38.52 -19.62 -2.46
C THR A 68 38.10 -20.64 -3.53
N GLU A 69 38.80 -21.76 -3.58
CA GLU A 69 38.48 -22.88 -4.49
C GLU A 69 37.02 -23.31 -4.41
N ALA A 70 36.44 -23.36 -3.19
CA ALA A 70 35.03 -23.68 -2.97
C ALA A 70 34.10 -22.61 -3.53
N GLU A 71 34.48 -21.33 -3.56
CA GLU A 71 33.71 -20.24 -4.18
C GLU A 71 33.81 -20.30 -5.70
N GLU A 72 34.97 -20.64 -6.26
CA GLU A 72 35.18 -20.82 -7.69
C GLU A 72 34.32 -22.00 -8.24
N ASP A 73 34.35 -23.13 -7.52
CA ASP A 73 33.52 -24.30 -7.85
C ASP A 73 32.04 -23.97 -7.81
N ARG A 74 31.60 -23.21 -6.82
CA ARG A 74 30.24 -22.75 -6.70
C ARG A 74 29.83 -21.85 -7.88
N VAL A 75 30.68 -20.89 -8.28
CA VAL A 75 30.46 -20.04 -9.44
C VAL A 75 30.25 -20.88 -10.70
N ASN A 76 31.16 -21.83 -10.95
CA ASN A 76 31.07 -22.70 -12.12
C ASN A 76 29.81 -23.57 -12.10
N SER A 77 29.49 -24.16 -10.96
CA SER A 77 28.26 -24.95 -10.78
C SER A 77 27.00 -24.13 -11.00
N ASN A 78 26.94 -22.91 -10.47
CA ASN A 78 25.77 -22.03 -10.62
C ASN A 78 25.60 -21.54 -12.06
N ILE A 79 26.69 -21.27 -12.79
CA ILE A 79 26.62 -20.94 -14.24
C ILE A 79 26.14 -22.17 -15.02
N LEU A 80 26.62 -23.37 -14.74
CA LEU A 80 26.16 -24.61 -15.38
C LEU A 80 24.69 -24.87 -15.10
N ASN A 81 24.23 -24.69 -13.87
CA ASN A 81 22.82 -24.85 -13.50
C ASN A 81 21.93 -23.85 -14.24
N LEU A 82 22.37 -22.58 -14.36
CA LEU A 82 21.64 -21.57 -15.13
C LEU A 82 21.53 -21.98 -16.61
N LEU A 83 22.60 -22.43 -17.22
CA LEU A 83 22.59 -22.93 -18.59
C LEU A 83 21.76 -24.20 -18.77
N GLY A 84 21.70 -25.07 -17.75
CA GLY A 84 20.89 -26.25 -17.71
C GLY A 84 19.38 -25.98 -17.88
N LEU A 85 18.92 -24.76 -17.61
CA LEU A 85 17.53 -24.35 -17.84
C LEU A 85 17.13 -24.47 -19.33
N ARG A 86 18.06 -24.49 -20.29
CA ARG A 86 17.78 -24.73 -21.71
C ARG A 86 17.22 -26.12 -21.97
N ASN A 87 17.58 -27.10 -21.15
CA ASN A 87 17.17 -28.49 -21.27
C ASN A 87 16.06 -28.84 -20.26
N TYR A 88 15.47 -27.81 -19.63
CA TYR A 88 14.35 -28.05 -18.73
C TYR A 88 13.10 -28.30 -19.54
N ASP A 89 12.58 -29.53 -19.42
CA ASP A 89 11.32 -29.91 -20.06
C ASP A 89 10.15 -29.25 -19.34
N LEU A 90 9.42 -28.39 -20.05
CA LEU A 90 8.14 -27.86 -19.57
C LEU A 90 7.05 -28.84 -19.97
N PRO A 91 6.47 -29.60 -19.02
CA PRO A 91 5.36 -30.50 -19.34
C PRO A 91 4.17 -29.65 -19.81
N THR A 92 3.71 -29.91 -21.02
CA THR A 92 2.54 -29.22 -21.61
C THR A 92 1.40 -30.21 -21.77
N VAL A 93 0.19 -29.78 -21.42
CA VAL A 93 -1.05 -30.50 -21.72
C VAL A 93 -1.72 -29.75 -22.87
N ALA A 94 -1.75 -30.37 -24.02
CA ALA A 94 -2.48 -29.87 -25.19
C ALA A 94 -3.97 -30.23 -25.06
N ILE A 95 -4.83 -29.21 -25.09
CA ILE A 95 -6.28 -29.40 -25.12
C ILE A 95 -6.73 -29.53 -26.59
N ASN A 96 -7.64 -30.46 -26.88
CA ASN A 96 -8.15 -30.64 -28.21
C ASN A 96 -8.87 -29.38 -28.71
N ASN A 97 -8.66 -28.97 -29.97
CA ASN A 97 -9.31 -27.84 -30.60
C ASN A 97 -10.84 -27.89 -30.64
N ASN A 98 -11.43 -29.11 -30.40
CA ASN A 98 -12.88 -29.31 -30.31
C ASN A 98 -13.42 -29.11 -28.88
N ALA A 99 -12.55 -28.89 -27.88
CA ALA A 99 -13.00 -28.60 -26.53
C ALA A 99 -13.75 -27.26 -26.49
N SER A 100 -14.85 -27.18 -25.78
CA SER A 100 -15.57 -25.95 -25.58
C SER A 100 -14.73 -25.02 -24.67
N GLU A 101 -14.99 -23.72 -24.73
CA GLU A 101 -14.36 -22.75 -23.81
C GLU A 101 -14.60 -23.10 -22.34
N GLU A 102 -15.75 -23.76 -22.03
CA GLU A 102 -16.10 -24.26 -20.71
C GLU A 102 -15.20 -25.42 -20.30
N ASP A 103 -14.93 -26.37 -21.23
CA ASP A 103 -14.03 -27.51 -20.98
C ASP A 103 -12.61 -27.01 -20.72
N VAL A 104 -12.14 -26.02 -21.49
CA VAL A 104 -10.82 -25.41 -21.31
C VAL A 104 -10.70 -24.75 -19.93
N ALA A 105 -11.72 -23.99 -19.52
CA ALA A 105 -11.75 -23.34 -18.22
C ALA A 105 -11.78 -24.38 -17.08
N GLU A 106 -12.57 -25.44 -17.20
CA GLU A 106 -12.66 -26.53 -16.21
C GLU A 106 -11.36 -27.32 -16.10
N ILE A 107 -10.74 -27.68 -17.23
CA ILE A 107 -9.43 -28.35 -17.26
C ILE A 107 -8.37 -27.46 -16.59
N PHE A 108 -8.35 -26.18 -16.90
CA PHE A 108 -7.43 -25.21 -16.32
C PHE A 108 -7.57 -25.16 -14.78
N VAL A 109 -8.80 -25.12 -14.25
CA VAL A 109 -9.05 -25.16 -12.80
C VAL A 109 -8.56 -26.48 -12.20
N ARG A 110 -8.85 -27.61 -12.83
CA ARG A 110 -8.47 -28.95 -12.32
C ARG A 110 -6.96 -29.15 -12.30
N VAL A 111 -6.26 -28.75 -13.37
CA VAL A 111 -4.81 -28.87 -13.47
C VAL A 111 -4.13 -28.02 -12.41
N ASN A 112 -4.63 -26.82 -12.17
CA ASN A 112 -4.07 -25.90 -11.18
C ASN A 112 -4.50 -26.23 -9.73
N SER A 113 -5.59 -26.99 -9.52
CA SER A 113 -5.98 -27.42 -8.17
C SER A 113 -5.06 -28.50 -7.57
N GLY A 114 -4.30 -29.19 -8.39
CA GLY A 114 -3.30 -30.19 -7.98
C GLY A 114 -1.90 -29.63 -7.69
N GLY A 115 -1.65 -28.32 -8.00
CA GLY A 115 -0.37 -27.64 -7.81
C GLY A 115 -0.47 -26.47 -6.83
N GLN A 116 0.34 -25.45 -7.06
CA GLN A 116 0.19 -24.15 -6.36
C GLN A 116 -1.16 -23.57 -6.78
N LYS A 117 -2.08 -23.39 -5.80
CA LYS A 117 -3.43 -22.89 -6.10
C LYS A 117 -3.30 -21.56 -6.84
N LEU A 118 -3.77 -21.53 -8.09
CA LEU A 118 -4.03 -20.27 -8.75
C LEU A 118 -4.95 -19.44 -7.86
N ASN A 119 -4.54 -18.22 -7.63
CA ASN A 119 -5.37 -17.21 -7.02
C ASN A 119 -6.65 -17.05 -7.87
N GLU A 120 -7.83 -16.91 -7.24
CA GLU A 120 -9.10 -16.63 -7.93
C GLU A 120 -8.97 -15.53 -8.98
N THR A 121 -8.09 -14.57 -8.74
CA THR A 121 -7.79 -13.45 -9.64
C THR A 121 -7.23 -13.91 -10.99
N ASN A 122 -6.15 -14.69 -10.99
CA ASN A 122 -5.50 -15.16 -12.21
C ASN A 122 -6.45 -16.00 -13.06
N PHE A 123 -7.37 -16.72 -12.40
CA PHE A 123 -8.38 -17.49 -13.07
C PHE A 123 -9.42 -16.60 -13.76
N ILE A 124 -9.88 -15.54 -13.09
CA ILE A 124 -10.84 -14.59 -13.68
C ILE A 124 -10.20 -13.78 -14.81
N GLU A 125 -8.93 -13.40 -14.68
CA GLU A 125 -8.17 -12.75 -15.75
C GLU A 125 -8.07 -13.64 -17.00
N THR A 126 -7.80 -14.95 -16.80
CA THR A 126 -7.78 -15.93 -17.91
C THR A 126 -9.15 -16.04 -18.58
N LEU A 127 -10.23 -16.09 -17.80
CA LEU A 127 -11.58 -16.10 -18.36
C LEU A 127 -11.91 -14.82 -19.14
N LEU A 128 -11.50 -13.66 -18.62
CA LEU A 128 -11.68 -12.40 -19.34
C LEU A 128 -10.91 -12.39 -20.65
N ALA A 129 -9.68 -12.91 -20.67
CA ALA A 129 -8.91 -13.02 -21.91
C ALA A 129 -9.61 -13.91 -22.95
N VAL A 130 -10.39 -14.91 -22.50
CA VAL A 130 -11.16 -15.82 -23.40
C VAL A 130 -12.48 -15.19 -23.83
N TYR A 131 -13.27 -14.66 -22.88
CA TYR A 131 -14.63 -14.19 -23.18
C TYR A 131 -14.69 -12.72 -23.63
N ASP A 132 -13.70 -11.90 -23.25
CA ASP A 132 -13.66 -10.48 -23.56
C ASP A 132 -12.23 -9.92 -23.52
N ASN A 133 -11.49 -10.22 -24.59
CA ASN A 133 -10.08 -9.86 -24.70
C ASN A 133 -9.88 -8.33 -24.68
N ASP A 134 -10.82 -7.55 -25.20
CA ASP A 134 -10.73 -6.09 -25.21
C ASP A 134 -10.77 -5.52 -23.79
N VAL A 135 -11.67 -6.04 -22.94
CA VAL A 135 -11.73 -5.66 -21.52
C VAL A 135 -10.48 -6.11 -20.78
N HIS A 136 -9.96 -7.31 -21.07
CA HIS A 136 -8.72 -7.80 -20.50
C HIS A 136 -7.54 -6.88 -20.80
N HIS A 137 -7.37 -6.51 -22.07
CA HIS A 137 -6.33 -5.54 -22.48
C HIS A 137 -6.48 -4.18 -21.80
N LYS A 138 -7.70 -3.64 -21.75
CA LYS A 138 -7.98 -2.37 -21.10
C LYS A 138 -7.62 -2.37 -19.59
N ILE A 139 -7.88 -3.46 -18.90
CA ILE A 139 -7.48 -3.65 -17.49
C ILE A 139 -5.96 -3.63 -17.35
N SER A 140 -5.26 -4.40 -18.19
CA SER A 140 -3.81 -4.51 -18.17
C SER A 140 -3.14 -3.18 -18.44
N GLU A 141 -3.55 -2.49 -19.51
CA GLU A 141 -3.05 -1.16 -19.89
C GLU A 141 -3.27 -0.13 -18.76
N PHE A 142 -4.45 -0.16 -18.12
CA PHE A 142 -4.73 0.74 -17.01
C PHE A 142 -3.80 0.49 -15.81
N CYS A 143 -3.58 -0.77 -15.44
CA CYS A 143 -2.68 -1.14 -14.36
C CYS A 143 -1.22 -0.78 -14.67
N GLU A 144 -0.75 -1.01 -15.91
CA GLU A 144 0.58 -0.62 -16.35
C GLU A 144 0.77 0.91 -16.34
N ALA A 145 -0.21 1.65 -16.87
CA ALA A 145 -0.20 3.11 -16.88
C ALA A 145 -0.21 3.71 -15.47
N ALA A 146 -0.72 2.99 -14.46
CA ALA A 146 -0.69 3.42 -13.07
C ALA A 146 0.68 3.27 -12.40
N CYS A 147 1.62 2.52 -12.98
CA CYS A 147 2.95 2.28 -12.41
C CYS A 147 3.97 3.37 -12.74
N LEU A 148 3.77 4.11 -13.83
CA LEU A 148 4.72 5.09 -14.33
C LEU A 148 4.06 6.47 -14.46
N PRO A 149 4.74 7.55 -13.99
CA PRO A 149 4.21 8.90 -14.11
C PRO A 149 4.21 9.33 -15.59
N GLN A 150 3.02 9.46 -16.15
CA GLN A 150 2.79 9.92 -17.54
C GLN A 150 1.57 10.84 -17.54
N ASP A 151 1.56 11.79 -18.49
CA ASP A 151 0.40 12.65 -18.71
C ASP A 151 -0.82 11.83 -19.13
N LYS A 152 -1.97 12.16 -18.55
CA LYS A 152 -3.26 11.48 -18.82
C LYS A 152 -3.24 9.97 -18.55
N SER A 153 -2.45 9.54 -17.57
CA SER A 153 -2.38 8.13 -17.14
C SER A 153 -3.14 7.89 -15.83
N ALA A 154 -3.29 6.63 -15.48
CA ALA A 154 -3.85 6.21 -14.19
C ALA A 154 -2.86 6.37 -13.00
N TYR A 155 -1.64 6.89 -13.23
CA TYR A 155 -0.61 7.06 -12.21
C TYR A 155 -1.09 7.92 -11.04
N ASN A 156 -0.75 7.48 -9.83
CA ASN A 156 -1.06 8.17 -8.58
C ASN A 156 -0.11 7.72 -7.47
N LEU A 157 -0.17 8.39 -6.31
CA LEU A 157 0.67 8.08 -5.15
C LEU A 157 -0.02 7.22 -4.09
N ILE A 158 -1.28 6.84 -4.28
CA ILE A 158 -2.12 6.18 -3.26
C ILE A 158 -2.14 4.66 -3.41
N ILE A 159 -2.24 4.16 -4.65
CA ILE A 159 -2.36 2.73 -4.93
C ILE A 159 -1.79 2.40 -6.30
N LYS A 160 -1.15 1.23 -6.40
CA LYS A 160 -0.85 0.57 -7.67
C LYS A 160 -1.95 -0.46 -7.93
N PRO A 161 -2.96 -0.14 -8.75
CA PRO A 161 -4.06 -1.05 -8.96
C PRO A 161 -3.58 -2.32 -9.66
N GLU A 162 -4.11 -3.46 -9.21
CA GLU A 162 -3.96 -4.76 -9.86
C GLU A 162 -5.26 -5.11 -10.59
N PRO A 163 -5.25 -6.01 -11.58
CA PRO A 163 -6.45 -6.43 -12.28
C PRO A 163 -7.60 -6.85 -11.35
N ALA A 164 -7.30 -7.57 -10.28
CA ALA A 164 -8.28 -7.96 -9.26
C ALA A 164 -9.00 -6.78 -8.62
N HIS A 165 -8.32 -5.67 -8.42
CA HIS A 165 -8.91 -4.47 -7.83
C HIS A 165 -9.96 -3.86 -8.75
N LEU A 166 -9.66 -3.76 -10.04
CA LEU A 166 -10.58 -3.21 -11.05
C LEU A 166 -11.77 -4.16 -11.29
N ILE A 167 -11.53 -5.47 -11.33
CA ILE A 167 -12.58 -6.48 -11.46
C ILE A 167 -13.54 -6.43 -10.27
N ARG A 168 -13.02 -6.37 -9.03
CA ARG A 168 -13.87 -6.20 -7.83
C ARG A 168 -14.72 -4.94 -7.88
N ALA A 169 -14.12 -3.82 -8.28
CA ALA A 169 -14.86 -2.57 -8.42
C ALA A 169 -15.96 -2.69 -9.50
N ALA A 170 -15.68 -3.28 -10.66
CA ALA A 170 -16.65 -3.47 -11.72
C ALA A 170 -17.80 -4.41 -11.32
N VAL A 171 -17.51 -5.50 -10.60
CA VAL A 171 -18.53 -6.42 -10.07
C VAL A 171 -19.43 -5.72 -9.04
N ALA A 172 -18.85 -4.87 -8.20
CA ALA A 172 -19.62 -4.10 -7.23
C ALA A 172 -20.53 -3.07 -7.90
N VAL A 173 -19.98 -2.31 -8.85
CA VAL A 173 -20.74 -1.27 -9.58
C VAL A 173 -21.81 -1.85 -10.48
N GLY A 174 -21.48 -2.92 -11.21
CA GLY A 174 -22.39 -3.53 -12.18
C GLY A 174 -23.44 -4.45 -11.56
N PHE A 175 -23.13 -5.15 -10.46
CA PHE A 175 -23.94 -6.28 -9.99
C PHE A 175 -24.30 -6.22 -8.51
N ASP A 176 -23.91 -5.17 -7.79
CA ASP A 176 -24.09 -5.04 -6.33
C ASP A 176 -23.54 -6.27 -5.57
N ARG A 177 -22.32 -6.72 -5.93
CA ARG A 177 -21.61 -7.87 -5.34
C ARG A 177 -20.16 -7.53 -5.03
N ALA A 178 -19.67 -7.99 -3.88
CA ALA A 178 -18.30 -7.70 -3.45
C ALA A 178 -17.33 -8.86 -3.68
N ARG A 179 -17.83 -10.11 -3.63
CA ARG A 179 -16.96 -11.29 -3.67
C ARG A 179 -16.51 -11.61 -5.09
N LEU A 180 -15.22 -11.82 -5.27
CA LEU A 180 -14.60 -12.08 -6.57
C LEU A 180 -15.18 -13.32 -7.27
N LYS A 181 -15.62 -14.34 -6.49
CA LYS A 181 -16.30 -15.53 -7.04
C LYS A 181 -17.54 -15.22 -7.89
N TYR A 182 -18.20 -14.08 -7.66
CA TYR A 182 -19.33 -13.67 -8.48
C TYR A 182 -18.91 -13.27 -9.89
N ALA A 183 -17.71 -12.69 -10.07
CA ALA A 183 -17.19 -12.40 -11.40
C ALA A 183 -17.16 -13.68 -12.27
N TYR A 184 -16.65 -14.78 -11.71
CA TYR A 184 -16.65 -16.07 -12.39
C TYR A 184 -18.05 -16.56 -12.79
N MET A 185 -18.98 -16.50 -11.84
CA MET A 185 -20.37 -16.96 -12.09
C MET A 185 -21.05 -16.11 -13.18
N LEU A 186 -20.86 -14.79 -13.13
CA LEU A 186 -21.44 -13.85 -14.08
C LEU A 186 -20.87 -14.04 -15.50
N MET A 187 -19.56 -14.23 -15.63
CA MET A 187 -18.91 -14.48 -16.93
C MET A 187 -19.36 -15.80 -17.57
N ARG A 188 -19.73 -16.79 -16.77
CA ARG A 188 -20.34 -18.05 -17.26
C ARG A 188 -21.83 -17.93 -17.55
N GLY A 189 -22.43 -16.76 -17.46
CA GLY A 189 -23.84 -16.55 -17.74
C GLY A 189 -24.78 -17.06 -16.66
N ARG A 190 -24.32 -17.16 -15.40
CA ARG A 190 -25.17 -17.53 -14.28
C ARG A 190 -26.00 -16.33 -13.83
N ASP A 191 -27.30 -16.45 -13.84
CA ASP A 191 -28.20 -15.54 -13.14
C ASP A 191 -28.07 -15.78 -11.63
N LEU A 192 -27.65 -14.75 -10.88
CA LEU A 192 -27.40 -14.87 -9.44
C LEU A 192 -28.67 -14.99 -8.59
N LYS A 193 -29.86 -14.71 -9.16
CA LYS A 193 -31.16 -14.85 -8.47
C LYS A 193 -31.75 -16.22 -8.66
N THR A 194 -31.79 -16.69 -9.90
CA THR A 194 -32.40 -17.99 -10.26
C THR A 194 -31.43 -19.14 -10.22
N GLY A 195 -30.12 -18.86 -10.32
CA GLY A 195 -29.07 -19.86 -10.39
C GLY A 195 -28.96 -20.58 -11.74
N VAL A 196 -29.78 -20.19 -12.73
CA VAL A 196 -29.76 -20.76 -14.08
C VAL A 196 -28.61 -20.17 -14.89
N THR A 197 -27.99 -20.99 -15.74
CA THR A 197 -26.90 -20.57 -16.65
C THR A 197 -27.40 -20.62 -18.07
N SER A 198 -27.23 -19.53 -18.84
CA SER A 198 -27.58 -19.49 -20.27
C SER A 198 -26.61 -18.56 -21.02
N LYS A 199 -26.54 -18.77 -22.38
CA LYS A 199 -25.74 -17.91 -23.26
C LYS A 199 -26.28 -16.50 -23.37
N GLU A 200 -27.59 -16.34 -23.30
CA GLU A 200 -28.28 -15.05 -23.29
C GLU A 200 -27.89 -14.25 -22.05
N THR A 201 -27.98 -14.88 -20.87
CA THR A 201 -27.53 -14.27 -19.59
C THR A 201 -26.03 -13.98 -19.60
N GLN A 202 -25.22 -14.79 -20.28
CA GLN A 202 -23.79 -14.53 -20.43
C GLN A 202 -23.54 -13.25 -21.21
N ALA A 203 -24.19 -13.08 -22.35
CA ALA A 203 -24.05 -11.88 -23.18
C ALA A 203 -24.49 -10.60 -22.42
N GLU A 204 -25.63 -10.66 -21.72
CA GLU A 204 -26.12 -9.56 -20.89
C GLU A 204 -25.15 -9.21 -19.73
N ASN A 205 -24.65 -10.23 -19.07
CA ASN A 205 -23.67 -10.04 -17.97
C ASN A 205 -22.35 -9.44 -18.46
N LEU A 206 -21.84 -9.90 -19.63
CA LEU A 206 -20.62 -9.36 -20.21
C LEU A 206 -20.79 -7.89 -20.62
N GLU A 207 -21.93 -7.53 -21.25
CA GLU A 207 -22.22 -6.13 -21.59
C GLU A 207 -22.31 -5.25 -20.33
N LYS A 208 -23.00 -5.72 -19.30
CA LYS A 208 -23.10 -5.03 -18.02
C LYS A 208 -21.74 -4.87 -17.33
N PHE A 209 -20.89 -5.87 -17.42
CA PHE A 209 -19.53 -5.83 -16.89
C PHE A 209 -18.66 -4.82 -17.67
N ARG A 210 -18.75 -4.79 -19.02
CA ARG A 210 -18.06 -3.80 -19.86
C ARG A 210 -18.44 -2.37 -19.46
N ASN A 211 -19.75 -2.10 -19.33
CA ASN A 211 -20.27 -0.78 -18.93
C ASN A 211 -19.75 -0.38 -17.53
N ALA A 212 -19.68 -1.31 -16.59
CA ALA A 212 -19.11 -1.05 -15.26
C ALA A 212 -17.59 -0.81 -15.35
N MET A 213 -16.87 -1.60 -16.16
CA MET A 213 -15.43 -1.44 -16.35
C MET A 213 -15.09 -0.11 -17.00
N GLU A 214 -15.90 0.39 -17.92
CA GLU A 214 -15.73 1.74 -18.48
C GLU A 214 -15.80 2.83 -17.42
N GLN A 215 -16.71 2.71 -16.46
CA GLN A 215 -16.78 3.64 -15.33
C GLN A 215 -15.55 3.52 -14.41
N VAL A 216 -15.13 2.30 -14.14
CA VAL A 216 -13.97 1.99 -13.27
C VAL A 216 -12.66 2.49 -13.89
N THR A 217 -12.45 2.29 -15.19
CA THR A 217 -11.22 2.72 -15.89
C THR A 217 -11.27 4.15 -16.41
N ASN A 218 -12.33 4.90 -16.13
CA ASN A 218 -12.43 6.30 -16.52
C ASN A 218 -11.48 7.15 -15.66
N LEU A 219 -10.49 7.77 -16.31
CA LEU A 219 -9.46 8.57 -15.63
C LEU A 219 -10.03 9.75 -14.83
N ASN A 220 -11.12 10.37 -15.30
CA ASN A 220 -11.75 11.46 -14.55
C ASN A 220 -12.35 10.96 -13.23
N ASN A 221 -13.00 9.78 -13.25
CA ASN A 221 -13.50 9.15 -12.03
C ASN A 221 -12.36 8.77 -11.11
N TRP A 222 -11.33 8.13 -11.67
CA TRP A 222 -10.17 7.63 -10.94
C TRP A 222 -9.46 8.77 -10.19
N HIS A 223 -9.08 9.83 -10.90
CA HIS A 223 -8.40 10.95 -10.28
C HIS A 223 -9.28 11.78 -9.36
N ALA A 224 -10.57 11.99 -9.70
CA ALA A 224 -11.51 12.67 -8.81
C ALA A 224 -11.65 11.93 -7.47
N PHE A 225 -11.73 10.60 -7.51
CA PHE A 225 -11.77 9.77 -6.30
C PHE A 225 -10.44 9.81 -5.53
N LEU A 226 -9.30 9.60 -6.19
CA LEU A 226 -8.00 9.56 -5.52
C LEU A 226 -7.64 10.88 -4.84
N ASN A 227 -8.11 12.01 -5.37
CA ASN A 227 -7.94 13.31 -4.74
C ASN A 227 -8.67 13.45 -3.38
N LEU A 228 -9.54 12.50 -3.02
CA LEU A 228 -10.18 12.47 -1.71
C LEU A 228 -9.21 12.02 -0.61
N PHE A 229 -8.16 11.25 -0.93
CA PHE A 229 -7.16 10.80 0.03
C PHE A 229 -6.33 11.94 0.60
N PRO A 230 -5.69 12.82 -0.21
CA PRO A 230 -5.04 14.03 0.30
C PRO A 230 -6.00 14.93 1.07
N ALA A 231 -7.26 15.05 0.65
CA ALA A 231 -8.28 15.81 1.38
C ALA A 231 -8.58 15.20 2.76
N ALA A 232 -8.49 13.87 2.89
CA ALA A 232 -8.57 13.15 4.16
C ALA A 232 -7.23 13.06 4.91
N GLY A 233 -6.17 13.72 4.40
CA GLY A 233 -4.83 13.77 5.00
C GLY A 233 -3.87 12.64 4.59
N TYR A 234 -4.32 11.65 3.81
CA TYR A 234 -3.51 10.52 3.34
C TYR A 234 -2.81 10.86 2.03
N LEU A 235 -1.53 11.17 2.05
CA LEU A 235 -0.82 11.75 0.90
C LEU A 235 -0.25 10.72 -0.08
N ASN A 236 0.02 9.51 0.40
CA ASN A 236 0.65 8.46 -0.39
C ASN A 236 0.32 7.06 0.17
N ASP A 237 0.75 6.02 -0.53
CA ASP A 237 0.56 4.61 -0.21
C ASP A 237 1.12 4.20 1.17
N THR A 238 2.18 4.87 1.66
CA THR A 238 2.76 4.56 2.97
C THR A 238 1.83 4.90 4.13
N LEU A 239 0.84 5.77 3.91
CA LEU A 239 -0.18 6.13 4.88
C LEU A 239 -1.48 5.32 4.72
N VAL A 240 -1.63 4.54 3.65
CA VAL A 240 -2.81 3.70 3.38
C VAL A 240 -2.47 2.25 3.65
N THR A 241 -2.91 1.71 4.78
CA THR A 241 -2.48 0.39 5.27
C THR A 241 -3.26 -0.79 4.68
N ALA A 242 -4.34 -0.53 3.94
CA ALA A 242 -5.18 -1.56 3.33
C ALA A 242 -5.65 -1.13 1.94
N GLU A 243 -5.13 -1.78 0.89
CA GLU A 243 -5.54 -1.53 -0.50
C GLU A 243 -7.03 -1.75 -0.73
N ASN A 244 -7.63 -2.74 -0.04
CA ASN A 244 -9.07 -2.97 -0.09
C ASN A 244 -9.90 -1.76 0.39
N ALA A 245 -9.36 -0.91 1.28
CA ALA A 245 -10.03 0.32 1.66
C ALA A 245 -10.12 1.30 0.47
N VAL A 246 -9.09 1.35 -0.39
CA VAL A 246 -9.12 2.14 -1.62
C VAL A 246 -10.12 1.56 -2.62
N VAL A 247 -10.04 0.26 -2.89
CA VAL A 247 -10.84 -0.44 -3.92
C VAL A 247 -12.33 -0.36 -3.61
N TYR A 248 -12.73 -0.67 -2.38
CA TYR A 248 -14.16 -0.65 -2.01
C TYR A 248 -14.69 0.77 -1.84
N SER A 249 -13.87 1.71 -1.37
CA SER A 249 -14.25 3.12 -1.37
C SER A 249 -14.43 3.66 -2.80
N TYR A 250 -13.60 3.22 -3.75
CA TYR A 250 -13.76 3.59 -5.15
C TYR A 250 -15.07 3.04 -5.75
N ALA A 251 -15.35 1.76 -5.52
CA ALA A 251 -16.62 1.16 -5.95
C ALA A 251 -17.83 1.92 -5.36
N LEU A 252 -17.76 2.25 -4.07
CA LEU A 252 -18.82 2.99 -3.39
C LEU A 252 -18.97 4.43 -3.94
N TYR A 253 -17.87 5.12 -4.25
CA TYR A 253 -17.88 6.41 -4.93
C TYR A 253 -18.59 6.34 -6.28
N LEU A 254 -18.27 5.33 -7.11
CA LEU A 254 -18.92 5.14 -8.40
C LEU A 254 -20.40 4.80 -8.26
N ILE A 255 -20.77 3.98 -7.28
CA ILE A 255 -22.18 3.67 -6.96
C ILE A 255 -22.92 4.95 -6.56
N GLY A 256 -22.36 5.77 -5.68
CA GLY A 256 -22.92 7.07 -5.31
C GLY A 256 -23.11 7.99 -6.51
N LYS A 257 -22.11 8.04 -7.39
CA LYS A 257 -22.12 8.90 -8.58
C LYS A 257 -23.13 8.44 -9.64
N TYR A 258 -23.12 7.16 -10.02
CA TYR A 258 -23.86 6.67 -11.18
C TYR A 258 -25.23 6.07 -10.84
N LYS A 259 -25.34 5.34 -9.73
CA LYS A 259 -26.58 4.69 -9.32
C LYS A 259 -27.47 5.65 -8.52
N PHE A 260 -26.91 6.32 -7.51
CA PHE A 260 -27.65 7.24 -6.66
C PHE A 260 -27.63 8.68 -7.17
N LYS A 261 -26.80 9.00 -8.14
CA LYS A 261 -26.69 10.35 -8.75
C LYS A 261 -26.47 11.46 -7.71
N VAL A 262 -25.67 11.17 -6.69
CA VAL A 262 -25.34 12.13 -5.64
C VAL A 262 -24.59 13.32 -6.26
N PRO A 263 -24.97 14.58 -5.96
CA PRO A 263 -24.27 15.75 -6.44
C PRO A 263 -22.77 15.71 -6.06
N GLU A 264 -21.90 16.05 -6.99
CA GLU A 264 -20.45 15.86 -6.89
C GLU A 264 -19.85 16.41 -5.58
N LEU A 265 -20.24 17.63 -5.18
CA LEU A 265 -19.71 18.24 -3.96
C LEU A 265 -20.13 17.47 -2.70
N GLN A 266 -21.38 17.01 -2.63
CA GLN A 266 -21.88 16.23 -1.50
C GLN A 266 -21.22 14.85 -1.46
N LEU A 267 -21.08 14.20 -2.62
CA LEU A 267 -20.40 12.91 -2.74
C LEU A 267 -18.92 13.01 -2.28
N ARG A 268 -18.20 14.02 -2.74
CA ARG A 268 -16.80 14.24 -2.32
C ARG A 268 -16.66 14.40 -0.82
N ARG A 269 -17.51 15.24 -0.20
CA ARG A 269 -17.51 15.48 1.25
C ARG A 269 -17.80 14.21 2.04
N ALA A 270 -18.87 13.49 1.68
CA ALA A 270 -19.27 12.27 2.34
C ALA A 270 -18.19 11.18 2.20
N MET A 271 -17.66 11.00 0.99
CA MET A 271 -16.60 10.01 0.73
C MET A 271 -15.27 10.35 1.39
N THR A 272 -14.89 11.61 1.53
CA THR A 272 -13.69 12.01 2.27
C THR A 272 -13.79 11.58 3.75
N ARG A 273 -14.94 11.81 4.40
CA ARG A 273 -15.21 11.34 5.77
C ARG A 273 -15.23 9.81 5.87
N TYR A 274 -15.85 9.18 4.88
CA TYR A 274 -15.89 7.72 4.80
C TYR A 274 -14.47 7.11 4.68
N ILE A 275 -13.63 7.63 3.76
CA ILE A 275 -12.24 7.19 3.58
C ILE A 275 -11.46 7.35 4.89
N PHE A 276 -11.57 8.51 5.55
CA PHE A 276 -10.93 8.73 6.84
C PHE A 276 -11.38 7.66 7.86
N THR A 277 -12.68 7.39 7.95
CA THR A 277 -13.25 6.41 8.88
C THR A 277 -12.74 4.99 8.62
N VAL A 278 -12.84 4.49 7.38
CA VAL A 278 -12.47 3.10 7.07
C VAL A 278 -10.97 2.85 7.18
N THR A 279 -10.16 3.90 7.06
CA THR A 279 -8.71 3.82 7.19
C THR A 279 -8.30 3.82 8.67
N VAL A 280 -8.85 4.73 9.49
CA VAL A 280 -8.47 4.83 10.91
C VAL A 280 -8.85 3.60 11.71
N ASN A 281 -10.03 3.01 11.46
CA ASN A 281 -10.52 1.83 12.18
C ASN A 281 -10.25 0.50 11.47
N SER A 282 -9.46 0.51 10.40
CA SER A 282 -9.08 -0.71 9.65
C SER A 282 -10.28 -1.55 9.17
N THR A 283 -11.37 -0.91 8.78
CA THR A 283 -12.61 -1.59 8.39
C THR A 283 -12.38 -2.76 7.43
N TYR A 284 -11.45 -2.63 6.49
CA TYR A 284 -11.20 -3.61 5.44
C TYR A 284 -9.93 -4.45 5.65
N SER A 285 -9.42 -4.56 6.89
CA SER A 285 -8.25 -5.38 7.26
C SER A 285 -8.67 -6.78 7.60
N GLY A 286 -9.35 -7.55 7.08
CA GLY A 286 -9.78 -8.91 7.45
C GLY A 286 -10.75 -9.47 6.40
N SER A 287 -11.97 -9.76 6.81
CA SER A 287 -13.03 -10.26 5.93
C SER A 287 -13.63 -9.16 5.05
N SER A 288 -12.78 -8.43 4.32
CA SER A 288 -13.14 -7.22 3.58
C SER A 288 -14.29 -7.44 2.58
N GLU A 289 -14.29 -8.56 1.84
CA GLU A 289 -15.37 -8.91 0.91
C GLU A 289 -16.71 -9.10 1.62
N THR A 290 -16.71 -9.70 2.81
CA THR A 290 -17.94 -9.92 3.58
C THR A 290 -18.51 -8.61 4.11
N ILE A 291 -17.64 -7.71 4.59
CA ILE A 291 -18.04 -6.40 5.07
C ILE A 291 -18.64 -5.59 3.93
N PHE A 292 -17.96 -5.56 2.77
CA PHE A 292 -18.44 -4.78 1.64
C PHE A 292 -19.72 -5.38 1.00
N GLU A 293 -19.85 -6.70 0.94
CA GLU A 293 -21.10 -7.37 0.54
C GLU A 293 -22.28 -6.98 1.45
N GLY A 294 -22.03 -6.85 2.76
CA GLY A 294 -23.02 -6.31 3.71
C GLY A 294 -23.46 -4.89 3.35
N GLN A 295 -22.50 -4.00 3.10
CA GLN A 295 -22.77 -2.62 2.71
C GLN A 295 -23.58 -2.52 1.41
N LEU A 296 -23.24 -3.34 0.41
CA LEU A 296 -24.00 -3.38 -0.85
C LEU A 296 -25.43 -3.90 -0.62
N ASN A 297 -25.62 -4.86 0.30
CA ASN A 297 -26.97 -5.33 0.66
C ASN A 297 -27.79 -4.25 1.36
N ASP A 298 -27.17 -3.48 2.28
CA ASP A 298 -27.83 -2.37 2.97
C ASP A 298 -28.27 -1.24 2.00
N LEU A 299 -27.57 -1.11 0.88
CA LEU A 299 -27.86 -0.13 -0.17
C LEU A 299 -28.93 -0.58 -1.18
N LYS A 300 -29.33 -1.86 -1.20
CA LYS A 300 -30.27 -2.40 -2.20
C LYS A 300 -31.65 -1.75 -2.15
N GLU A 301 -32.15 -1.50 -0.95
CA GLU A 301 -33.48 -0.93 -0.74
C GLU A 301 -33.51 0.60 -0.81
N ARG A 302 -32.34 1.24 -0.91
CA ARG A 302 -32.18 2.69 -0.97
C ARG A 302 -32.18 3.15 -2.44
N LYS A 303 -32.78 4.32 -2.73
CA LYS A 303 -32.98 4.76 -4.13
C LYS A 303 -32.53 6.18 -4.40
N ALA A 304 -32.66 7.08 -3.42
CA ALA A 304 -32.37 8.49 -3.58
C ALA A 304 -30.91 8.83 -3.19
N ALA A 305 -30.42 9.98 -3.67
CA ALA A 305 -29.12 10.51 -3.27
C ALA A 305 -29.01 10.69 -1.75
N ASP A 306 -30.06 11.20 -1.12
CA ASP A 306 -30.10 11.42 0.33
C ASP A 306 -30.07 10.10 1.11
N ASP A 307 -30.68 9.03 0.59
CA ASP A 307 -30.59 7.70 1.20
C ASP A 307 -29.16 7.18 1.24
N PHE A 308 -28.38 7.43 0.18
CA PHE A 308 -26.98 7.05 0.11
C PHE A 308 -26.13 7.85 1.10
N LEU A 309 -26.35 9.16 1.19
CA LEU A 309 -25.64 10.03 2.12
C LEU A 309 -25.96 9.65 3.57
N THR A 310 -27.24 9.43 3.88
CA THR A 310 -27.69 8.96 5.20
C THR A 310 -27.02 7.63 5.57
N TYR A 311 -26.95 6.69 4.62
CA TYR A 311 -26.26 5.42 4.85
C TYR A 311 -24.78 5.61 5.23
N LEU A 312 -24.06 6.50 4.53
CA LEU A 312 -22.66 6.78 4.86
C LEU A 312 -22.52 7.40 6.27
N ASP A 313 -23.42 8.31 6.63
CA ASP A 313 -23.40 8.93 7.95
C ASP A 313 -23.72 7.92 9.06
N GLU A 314 -24.70 7.04 8.87
CA GLU A 314 -25.00 5.92 9.79
C GLU A 314 -23.80 4.98 9.93
N PHE A 315 -23.18 4.61 8.81
CA PHE A 315 -22.01 3.75 8.80
C PHE A 315 -20.83 4.36 9.59
N ILE A 316 -20.57 5.64 9.40
CA ILE A 316 -19.53 6.39 10.11
C ILE A 316 -19.85 6.46 11.60
N ALA A 317 -21.08 6.83 11.96
CA ALA A 317 -21.51 6.99 13.35
C ALA A 317 -21.42 5.70 14.18
N THR A 318 -21.65 4.53 13.55
CA THR A 318 -21.51 3.23 14.24
C THR A 318 -20.06 2.85 14.49
N ARG A 319 -19.08 3.47 13.84
CA ARG A 319 -17.65 3.14 13.95
C ARG A 319 -16.84 4.15 14.74
N LEU A 320 -17.07 5.43 14.52
CA LEU A 320 -16.38 6.52 15.22
C LEU A 320 -17.26 7.06 16.36
N THR A 321 -17.53 6.18 17.33
CA THR A 321 -18.30 6.50 18.53
C THR A 321 -17.47 7.25 19.56
N GLU A 322 -18.11 7.85 20.56
CA GLU A 322 -17.40 8.46 21.70
C GLU A 322 -16.48 7.45 22.38
N SER A 323 -16.95 6.21 22.60
CA SER A 323 -16.13 5.14 23.17
C SER A 323 -14.95 4.75 22.30
N TYR A 324 -15.08 4.83 20.97
CA TYR A 324 -13.95 4.59 20.08
C TYR A 324 -12.84 5.61 20.33
N PHE A 325 -13.14 6.90 20.37
CA PHE A 325 -12.15 7.95 20.55
C PHE A 325 -11.54 8.00 21.96
N THR A 326 -12.31 7.65 22.99
CA THR A 326 -11.88 7.79 24.39
C THR A 326 -11.27 6.53 24.99
N VAL A 327 -11.57 5.35 24.44
CA VAL A 327 -11.12 4.06 24.99
C VAL A 327 -10.35 3.24 23.95
N THR A 328 -10.98 2.94 22.80
CA THR A 328 -10.42 2.00 21.83
C THR A 328 -9.17 2.60 21.16
N LEU A 329 -9.27 3.80 20.63
CA LEU A 329 -8.18 4.44 19.89
C LEU A 329 -6.92 4.68 20.73
N PRO A 330 -6.98 5.19 21.99
CA PRO A 330 -5.81 5.26 22.87
C PRO A 330 -5.15 3.90 23.12
N ALA A 331 -5.94 2.83 23.23
CA ALA A 331 -5.43 1.47 23.39
C ALA A 331 -4.71 0.96 22.12
N GLU A 332 -5.29 1.19 20.94
CA GLU A 332 -4.70 0.82 19.64
C GLU A 332 -3.42 1.63 19.32
N LEU A 333 -3.28 2.84 19.85
CA LEU A 333 -2.05 3.65 19.76
C LEU A 333 -0.89 3.07 20.62
N ARG A 334 -1.12 2.01 21.41
CA ARG A 334 -0.08 1.29 22.14
C ARG A 334 0.61 0.27 21.25
N THR A 335 1.41 0.74 20.32
CA THR A 335 2.15 -0.09 19.36
C THR A 335 3.49 0.55 19.00
N SER A 336 4.42 -0.26 18.52
CA SER A 336 5.71 0.18 17.95
C SER A 336 5.70 0.24 16.41
N LYS A 337 4.59 -0.18 15.77
CA LYS A 337 4.51 -0.29 14.31
C LYS A 337 4.11 1.05 13.66
N THR A 338 5.03 1.71 12.99
CA THR A 338 4.76 2.93 12.20
C THR A 338 3.96 2.68 10.91
N THR A 339 3.68 1.42 10.60
CA THR A 339 2.74 0.99 9.57
C THR A 339 1.35 0.67 10.14
N SER A 340 1.09 0.96 11.44
CA SER A 340 -0.22 0.74 12.02
C SER A 340 -1.24 1.76 11.47
N PRO A 341 -2.50 1.37 11.30
CA PRO A 341 -3.56 2.28 10.85
C PRO A 341 -3.68 3.52 11.73
N THR A 342 -3.53 3.36 13.05
CA THR A 342 -3.64 4.46 14.01
C THR A 342 -2.48 5.45 13.93
N TRP A 343 -1.25 5.00 13.62
CA TRP A 343 -0.15 5.92 13.32
C TRP A 343 -0.41 6.69 12.03
N CYS A 344 -0.78 5.98 10.96
CA CYS A 344 -1.09 6.60 9.67
C CYS A 344 -2.24 7.60 9.81
N ALA A 345 -3.28 7.27 10.59
CA ALA A 345 -4.38 8.17 10.88
C ALA A 345 -3.95 9.41 11.69
N PHE A 346 -3.03 9.25 12.64
CA PHE A 346 -2.47 10.40 13.37
C PHE A 346 -1.72 11.34 12.42
N VAL A 347 -0.86 10.81 11.56
CA VAL A 347 -0.14 11.62 10.55
C VAL A 347 -1.13 12.28 9.58
N ALA A 348 -2.12 11.55 9.09
CA ALA A 348 -3.17 12.10 8.24
C ALA A 348 -3.95 13.22 8.94
N SER A 349 -4.25 13.04 10.22
CA SER A 349 -4.93 14.05 11.04
C SER A 349 -4.11 15.33 11.20
N GLN A 350 -2.80 15.21 11.39
CA GLN A 350 -1.90 16.38 11.41
C GLN A 350 -1.93 17.12 10.07
N ASN A 351 -1.99 16.41 8.93
CA ASN A 351 -2.13 17.03 7.61
C ASN A 351 -3.47 17.76 7.45
N VAL A 352 -4.59 17.15 7.86
CA VAL A 352 -5.93 17.78 7.85
C VAL A 352 -5.96 19.05 8.69
N LEU A 353 -5.31 19.03 9.85
CA LEU A 353 -5.27 20.17 10.77
C LEU A 353 -4.23 21.23 10.38
N GLY A 354 -3.38 20.97 9.37
CA GLY A 354 -2.33 21.89 8.93
C GLY A 354 -1.18 22.00 9.92
N ALA A 355 -0.81 20.89 10.55
CA ALA A 355 0.26 20.86 11.54
C ALA A 355 1.61 21.26 10.96
N GLN A 356 2.44 21.88 11.81
CA GLN A 356 3.85 22.16 11.54
C GLN A 356 4.73 21.06 12.15
N VAL A 357 5.90 20.91 11.60
CA VAL A 357 6.98 20.07 12.17
C VAL A 357 7.29 20.56 13.58
N TRP A 358 7.52 19.65 14.50
CA TRP A 358 7.79 20.02 15.90
C TRP A 358 9.01 20.93 16.03
N LEU A 359 8.89 21.97 16.84
CA LEU A 359 9.91 23.00 17.07
C LEU A 359 10.33 23.76 15.81
N SER A 360 9.50 23.77 14.77
CA SER A 360 9.73 24.41 13.49
C SER A 360 8.47 25.11 12.99
N THR A 361 8.62 26.04 12.05
CA THR A 361 7.50 26.70 11.35
C THR A 361 7.17 26.02 10.01
N THR A 362 7.93 24.99 9.64
CA THR A 362 7.75 24.26 8.39
C THR A 362 6.46 23.43 8.42
N PRO A 363 5.55 23.60 7.45
CA PRO A 363 4.35 22.76 7.39
C PRO A 363 4.73 21.28 7.24
N LEU A 364 4.10 20.38 8.01
CA LEU A 364 4.34 18.93 7.93
C LEU A 364 4.04 18.40 6.53
N LEU A 365 2.99 18.90 5.90
CA LEU A 365 2.59 18.55 4.53
C LEU A 365 3.72 18.72 3.51
N SER A 366 4.52 19.78 3.63
CA SER A 366 5.63 20.04 2.69
C SER A 366 6.78 19.04 2.83
N LEU A 367 6.95 18.46 4.01
CA LEU A 367 7.94 17.41 4.24
C LEU A 367 7.48 16.03 3.76
N LEU A 368 6.18 15.76 3.82
CA LEU A 368 5.60 14.47 3.44
C LEU A 368 5.32 14.35 1.94
N ASN A 369 5.35 15.45 1.19
CA ASN A 369 5.19 15.45 -0.27
C ASN A 369 6.39 14.82 -0.97
N VAL A 370 6.14 13.80 -1.77
CA VAL A 370 7.13 12.94 -2.44
C VAL A 370 8.00 13.68 -3.48
N GLY A 371 7.66 14.92 -3.85
CA GLY A 371 8.43 15.74 -4.79
C GLY A 371 9.79 16.25 -4.28
N SER A 372 10.09 16.11 -3.00
CA SER A 372 11.38 16.48 -2.39
C SER A 372 12.37 15.31 -2.36
N SER A 373 12.47 14.54 -3.45
CA SER A 373 13.42 13.43 -3.60
C SER A 373 14.86 13.91 -3.80
N GLY A 374 15.38 14.63 -2.81
CA GLY A 374 16.82 14.75 -2.62
C GLY A 374 17.36 13.45 -1.99
N THR A 375 18.62 13.13 -2.27
CA THR A 375 19.37 11.96 -1.76
C THR A 375 19.48 11.82 -0.24
N LYS A 376 18.91 12.75 0.53
CA LYS A 376 18.71 12.69 1.98
C LYS A 376 17.24 12.95 2.26
N ARG A 377 16.57 12.05 3.00
CA ARG A 377 15.22 12.30 3.51
C ARG A 377 15.24 13.62 4.27
N ALA A 378 14.44 14.59 3.85
CA ALA A 378 14.39 15.93 4.45
C ALA A 378 13.85 15.89 5.90
N TYR A 379 13.33 14.75 6.34
CA TYR A 379 12.81 14.50 7.68
C TYR A 379 13.13 13.09 8.13
N ASP A 380 13.42 12.94 9.41
CA ASP A 380 13.50 11.65 10.09
C ASP A 380 12.44 11.56 11.17
N LYS A 381 11.91 10.33 11.36
CA LYS A 381 11.13 10.01 12.55
C LYS A 381 12.09 9.93 13.71
N HIS A 382 11.95 10.83 14.66
CA HIS A 382 12.82 10.94 15.81
C HIS A 382 12.10 10.53 17.09
N HIS A 383 12.85 10.12 18.11
CA HIS A 383 12.29 9.81 19.43
C HIS A 383 12.27 11.07 20.29
N ILE A 384 11.10 11.41 20.88
CA ILE A 384 11.00 12.51 21.84
C ILE A 384 11.81 12.21 23.08
N PHE A 385 11.73 10.96 23.59
CA PHE A 385 12.66 10.43 24.56
C PHE A 385 13.72 9.63 23.82
N PRO A 386 14.95 10.15 23.64
CA PRO A 386 15.95 9.54 22.78
C PRO A 386 16.30 8.11 23.19
N LYS A 387 16.56 7.28 22.20
CA LYS A 387 16.80 5.84 22.37
C LYS A 387 17.94 5.54 23.36
N ASN A 388 19.07 6.29 23.26
CA ASN A 388 20.21 6.04 24.11
C ASN A 388 19.95 6.53 25.54
N TYR A 389 19.22 7.64 25.71
CA TYR A 389 18.73 8.07 27.02
C TYR A 389 17.83 6.99 27.66
N LEU A 390 16.85 6.45 26.94
CA LEU A 390 15.97 5.39 27.45
C LEU A 390 16.74 4.14 27.87
N LYS A 391 17.77 3.75 27.09
CA LYS A 391 18.64 2.63 27.45
C LYS A 391 19.45 2.90 28.72
N SER A 392 19.90 4.12 28.95
CA SER A 392 20.65 4.50 30.15
C SER A 392 19.82 4.41 31.42
N ILE A 393 18.51 4.66 31.35
CA ILE A 393 17.58 4.52 32.46
C ILE A 393 16.93 3.12 32.56
N GLY A 394 17.42 2.12 31.81
CA GLY A 394 17.04 0.72 31.93
C GLY A 394 15.99 0.22 30.92
N ILE A 395 15.47 1.06 30.03
CA ILE A 395 14.50 0.66 28.99
C ILE A 395 15.28 0.17 27.76
N LYS A 396 15.58 -1.14 27.71
CA LYS A 396 16.48 -1.74 26.73
C LYS A 396 15.77 -2.46 25.58
N LYS A 397 14.53 -2.88 25.76
CA LYS A 397 13.79 -3.64 24.74
C LYS A 397 13.33 -2.70 23.61
N GLU A 398 13.54 -3.14 22.37
CA GLU A 398 13.22 -2.37 21.19
C GLU A 398 11.72 -2.01 21.11
N VAL A 399 10.85 -2.92 21.45
CA VAL A 399 9.40 -2.69 21.47
C VAL A 399 8.98 -1.62 22.47
N ASP A 400 9.73 -1.43 23.56
CA ASP A 400 9.39 -0.50 24.63
C ASP A 400 9.81 0.94 24.25
N TYR A 401 11.01 1.14 23.65
CA TYR A 401 11.45 2.48 23.27
C TYR A 401 10.95 2.92 21.87
N ASN A 402 10.61 2.00 20.98
CA ASN A 402 10.07 2.28 19.64
C ASN A 402 8.55 2.46 19.60
N GLN A 403 7.92 2.88 20.70
CA GLN A 403 6.49 3.18 20.72
C GLN A 403 6.14 4.34 19.77
N ILE A 404 5.04 4.22 18.99
CA ILE A 404 4.62 5.32 18.09
C ILE A 404 4.35 6.61 18.84
N ALA A 405 3.88 6.53 20.08
CA ALA A 405 3.72 7.68 20.96
C ALA A 405 5.06 8.32 21.41
N ASN A 406 6.20 7.74 21.07
CA ASN A 406 7.52 8.33 21.25
C ASN A 406 8.09 8.93 19.95
N TYR A 407 7.43 8.74 18.80
CA TYR A 407 7.91 9.27 17.51
C TYR A 407 7.35 10.67 17.21
N ILE A 408 8.19 11.49 16.58
CA ILE A 408 7.87 12.82 16.10
C ILE A 408 8.60 13.09 14.77
N PHE A 409 8.11 14.03 13.97
CA PHE A 409 8.82 14.54 12.82
C PHE A 409 9.63 15.78 13.22
N LEU A 410 10.92 15.76 12.90
CA LEU A 410 11.85 16.88 13.12
C LEU A 410 12.49 17.30 11.79
N ASP A 411 12.87 18.56 11.70
CA ASP A 411 13.84 18.98 10.70
C ASP A 411 15.26 18.53 11.09
N TYR A 412 16.15 18.49 10.10
CA TYR A 412 17.50 17.97 10.27
C TYR A 412 18.30 18.69 11.37
N GLN A 413 18.18 20.03 11.45
CA GLN A 413 18.94 20.82 12.42
C GLN A 413 18.43 20.58 13.84
N THR A 414 17.14 20.58 14.05
CA THR A 414 16.53 20.30 15.36
C THR A 414 16.90 18.89 15.85
N ASN A 415 16.99 17.92 14.94
CA ASN A 415 17.43 16.57 15.28
C ASN A 415 18.89 16.54 15.78
N ILE A 416 19.79 17.32 15.16
CA ILE A 416 21.18 17.48 15.63
C ILE A 416 21.23 18.16 16.99
N ASP A 417 20.41 19.17 17.21
CA ASP A 417 20.41 19.94 18.46
C ASP A 417 19.93 19.07 19.65
N ILE A 418 19.05 18.11 19.43
CA ILE A 418 18.54 17.19 20.48
C ILE A 418 19.50 16.04 20.74
N LEU A 419 19.97 15.33 19.71
CA LEU A 419 20.80 14.12 19.82
C LEU A 419 20.23 13.09 20.81
N ASP A 420 21.03 12.72 21.83
CA ASP A 420 20.71 11.75 22.87
C ASP A 420 20.44 12.39 24.25
N GLN A 421 20.24 13.72 24.28
CA GLN A 421 19.98 14.45 25.53
C GLN A 421 18.66 14.04 26.17
N ALA A 422 18.63 14.02 27.51
CA ALA A 422 17.38 13.79 28.23
C ALA A 422 16.35 14.90 27.91
N PRO A 423 15.03 14.60 27.89
CA PRO A 423 14.01 15.63 27.70
C PRO A 423 14.15 16.82 28.65
N ALA A 424 14.51 16.58 29.90
CA ALA A 424 14.75 17.61 30.91
C ALA A 424 15.95 18.53 30.58
N GLU A 425 16.86 18.11 29.70
CA GLU A 425 18.03 18.90 29.28
C GLU A 425 17.72 19.71 28.04
N TYR A 426 17.12 19.13 26.99
CA TYR A 426 16.89 19.84 25.73
C TYR A 426 15.63 20.70 25.72
N ALA A 427 14.56 20.33 26.43
CA ALA A 427 13.31 21.10 26.39
C ALA A 427 13.47 22.54 26.90
N PRO A 428 14.17 22.82 28.03
CA PRO A 428 14.43 24.19 28.47
C PRO A 428 15.18 25.05 27.44
N HIS A 429 16.14 24.44 26.71
CA HIS A 429 16.85 25.12 25.63
C HIS A 429 15.91 25.62 24.52
N PHE A 430 14.99 24.75 24.07
CA PHE A 430 14.02 25.13 23.03
C PHE A 430 12.94 26.08 23.55
N ARG A 431 12.55 26.02 24.84
CA ARG A 431 11.67 27.01 25.46
C ARG A 431 12.32 28.42 25.43
N GLN A 432 13.60 28.50 25.75
CA GLN A 432 14.34 29.75 25.69
C GLN A 432 14.50 30.26 24.25
N LYS A 433 14.81 29.34 23.30
CA LYS A 433 15.05 29.67 21.88
C LYS A 433 13.78 30.16 21.17
N LEU A 434 12.65 29.56 21.42
CA LEU A 434 11.37 29.83 20.73
C LEU A 434 10.47 30.78 21.49
N GLY A 435 10.65 30.92 22.81
CA GLY A 435 9.72 31.52 23.74
C GLY A 435 8.63 30.55 24.19
N GLU A 436 8.14 30.72 25.42
CA GLU A 436 7.21 29.81 26.07
C GLU A 436 5.94 29.53 25.25
N ASP A 437 5.30 30.60 24.73
CA ASP A 437 4.04 30.47 23.97
C ASP A 437 4.21 29.72 22.65
N ALA A 438 5.32 29.93 21.93
CA ALA A 438 5.58 29.23 20.67
C ALA A 438 5.94 27.76 20.92
N PHE A 439 6.70 27.49 21.98
CA PHE A 439 7.03 26.12 22.39
C PHE A 439 5.76 25.34 22.77
N ARG A 440 4.88 25.90 23.62
CA ARG A 440 3.62 25.29 24.02
C ARG A 440 2.71 25.01 22.81
N ARG A 441 2.56 25.99 21.92
CA ARG A 441 1.80 25.78 20.67
C ARG A 441 2.38 24.67 19.81
N SER A 442 3.70 24.60 19.68
CA SER A 442 4.37 23.54 18.94
C SER A 442 4.13 22.16 19.56
N CYS A 443 4.12 22.05 20.89
CA CYS A 443 3.77 20.83 21.59
C CYS A 443 2.30 20.45 21.37
N GLU A 444 1.37 21.39 21.50
CA GLU A 444 -0.06 21.16 21.30
C GLU A 444 -0.38 20.65 19.88
N ILE A 445 0.14 21.32 18.84
CA ILE A 445 -0.05 20.95 17.44
C ILE A 445 0.48 19.52 17.15
N ASN A 446 1.51 19.10 17.88
CA ASN A 446 2.16 17.80 17.71
C ASN A 446 1.72 16.76 18.75
N ALA A 447 0.63 17.02 19.46
CA ALA A 447 0.07 16.12 20.48
C ALA A 447 1.08 15.71 21.56
N ILE A 448 1.90 16.66 22.01
CA ILE A 448 2.89 16.46 23.07
C ILE A 448 2.37 17.12 24.35
N PRO A 449 2.41 16.47 25.52
CA PRO A 449 2.11 17.13 26.79
C PRO A 449 3.04 18.33 27.01
N PRO A 450 2.54 19.50 27.41
CA PRO A 450 3.35 20.73 27.46
C PRO A 450 4.55 20.69 28.42
N ASP A 451 4.48 19.83 29.45
CA ASP A 451 5.54 19.65 30.44
C ASP A 451 6.09 18.21 30.40
N PHE A 452 6.20 17.66 29.18
CA PHE A 452 6.57 16.26 28.93
C PHE A 452 7.93 15.88 29.53
N GLU A 453 8.85 16.83 29.64
CA GLU A 453 10.20 16.65 30.17
C GLU A 453 10.21 16.33 31.69
N THR A 454 9.10 16.59 32.39
CA THR A 454 8.95 16.30 33.82
C THR A 454 8.30 14.94 34.07
N LEU A 455 7.76 14.31 33.02
CA LEU A 455 7.02 13.05 33.14
C LEU A 455 7.99 11.85 33.10
N SER A 456 7.58 10.77 33.77
CA SER A 456 8.18 9.46 33.49
C SER A 456 7.87 9.05 32.05
N TYR A 457 8.71 8.22 31.46
CA TYR A 457 8.48 7.76 30.09
C TYR A 457 7.12 7.07 29.90
N GLU A 458 6.69 6.27 30.90
CA GLU A 458 5.41 5.58 30.87
C GLU A 458 4.23 6.56 30.94
N ASP A 459 4.29 7.55 31.83
CA ASP A 459 3.26 8.58 31.96
C ASP A 459 3.20 9.48 30.70
N PHE A 460 4.36 9.81 30.15
CA PHE A 460 4.45 10.52 28.88
C PHE A 460 3.76 9.74 27.76
N LEU A 461 4.07 8.45 27.58
CA LEU A 461 3.44 7.62 26.55
C LEU A 461 1.92 7.55 26.71
N LYS A 462 1.43 7.45 27.97
CA LYS A 462 0.00 7.43 28.26
C LYS A 462 -0.67 8.75 27.90
N ALA A 463 -0.15 9.86 28.40
CA ALA A 463 -0.68 11.20 28.14
C ALA A 463 -0.65 11.54 26.64
N ARG A 464 0.44 11.18 25.95
CA ARG A 464 0.55 11.44 24.52
C ARG A 464 -0.42 10.64 23.68
N ARG A 465 -0.68 9.35 23.99
CA ARG A 465 -1.69 8.56 23.27
C ARG A 465 -3.08 9.19 23.37
N GLU A 466 -3.44 9.74 24.51
CA GLU A 466 -4.70 10.47 24.69
C GLU A 466 -4.76 11.74 23.84
N LEU A 467 -3.65 12.50 23.75
CA LEU A 467 -3.56 13.67 22.89
C LEU A 467 -3.59 13.31 21.39
N MET A 468 -2.92 12.23 20.99
CA MET A 468 -2.97 11.73 19.62
C MET A 468 -4.41 11.33 19.23
N ALA A 469 -5.13 10.67 20.12
CA ALA A 469 -6.53 10.31 19.91
C ALA A 469 -7.42 11.57 19.79
N LYS A 470 -7.19 12.60 20.61
CA LYS A 470 -7.86 13.90 20.48
C LYS A 470 -7.56 14.60 19.15
N THR A 471 -6.32 14.53 18.67
CA THR A 471 -5.92 15.06 17.37
C THR A 471 -6.64 14.36 16.22
N ILE A 472 -6.75 13.03 16.27
CA ILE A 472 -7.51 12.24 15.27
C ILE A 472 -8.99 12.62 15.30
N ARG A 473 -9.57 12.76 16.48
CA ARG A 473 -10.95 13.23 16.66
C ARG A 473 -11.17 14.63 16.07
N ALA A 474 -10.30 15.60 16.40
CA ALA A 474 -10.39 16.97 15.91
C ALA A 474 -10.30 17.05 14.37
N ALA A 475 -9.46 16.21 13.75
CA ALA A 475 -9.40 16.12 12.30
C ALA A 475 -10.72 15.59 11.70
N PHE A 476 -11.29 14.54 12.30
CA PHE A 476 -12.59 14.01 11.88
C PHE A 476 -13.71 15.04 12.03
N GLU A 477 -13.75 15.77 13.16
CA GLU A 477 -14.71 16.84 13.40
C GLU A 477 -14.58 17.99 12.37
N LYS A 478 -13.34 18.38 12.01
CA LYS A 478 -13.08 19.37 10.96
C LYS A 478 -13.60 18.88 9.60
N LEU A 479 -13.31 17.64 9.20
CA LEU A 479 -13.84 17.04 7.96
C LEU A 479 -15.37 16.97 7.96
N SER A 480 -15.99 16.86 9.14
CA SER A 480 -17.45 16.84 9.30
C SER A 480 -18.06 18.25 9.24
N ALA A 481 -17.41 19.26 9.83
CA ALA A 481 -17.84 20.66 9.83
C ALA A 481 -17.78 21.29 8.44
N ASP A 482 -16.74 20.97 7.64
CA ASP A 482 -16.64 21.42 6.24
C ASP A 482 -17.80 20.89 5.37
N GLY A 483 -18.54 19.89 5.87
CA GLY A 483 -19.76 19.36 5.28
C GLY A 483 -21.03 20.17 5.59
N VAL A 484 -21.07 20.90 6.72
CA VAL A 484 -22.31 21.55 7.22
C VAL A 484 -22.40 23.04 6.81
N HIS A 485 -21.29 23.70 6.56
CA HIS A 485 -21.27 25.15 6.32
C HIS A 485 -21.27 25.54 4.84
N ARG A 486 -22.24 25.08 4.03
CA ARG A 486 -22.68 25.76 2.78
C ARG A 486 -23.91 25.02 2.22
N SER A 487 -25.04 25.09 2.91
CA SER A 487 -26.37 24.94 2.31
C SER A 487 -26.85 26.28 1.81
#